data_668701c0766e956028a4a535b6284c07
#
_entry.id   668701c0766e956028a4a535b6284c07
#
_cell.length_a   1.000
_cell.length_b   1.000
_cell.length_c   1.000
_cell.angle_alpha   90.00
_cell.angle_beta   90.00
_cell.angle_gamma   90.00
#
_symmetry.space_group_name_H-M   'P 1'
#
loop_
_entity.id
_entity.type
_entity.pdbx_description
1 polymer ?
#
loop_
_entity_poly.entity_id
_entity_poly.type
_entity_poly.pdbx_seq_one_letter_code
_entity_poly.pdbx_strand_id
1 'polypeptide(L)' 'MEITAAALAAELCGASQEDPLLAVLCEAAEAAWESRLDPGVTKEDCGGALRCAAAFMAAADYMGKRCRAE' A
#
# COMPACT_ATOMS: atom_id res chain seq x y z
N MET A 1 -7.51 11.56 -12.64
CA MET A 1 -6.52 10.45 -12.67
C MET A 1 -6.34 9.88 -11.28
N GLU A 2 -6.45 8.59 -11.15
CA GLU A 2 -6.27 7.95 -9.86
C GLU A 2 -4.83 7.55 -9.64
N ILE A 3 -4.34 7.82 -8.45
CA ILE A 3 -3.00 7.39 -8.06
C ILE A 3 -3.14 6.06 -7.32
N THR A 4 -2.45 5.04 -7.79
CA THR A 4 -2.51 3.73 -7.17
C THR A 4 -1.71 3.69 -5.87
N ALA A 5 -2.00 2.69 -5.03
CA ALA A 5 -1.23 2.50 -3.79
C ALA A 5 0.25 2.26 -4.11
N ALA A 6 0.52 1.50 -5.18
CA ALA A 6 1.91 1.23 -5.58
C ALA A 6 2.65 2.52 -5.96
N ALA A 7 1.99 3.42 -6.69
CA ALA A 7 2.59 4.69 -7.06
C ALA A 7 2.89 5.55 -5.84
N LEU A 8 1.94 5.62 -4.90
CA LEU A 8 2.13 6.38 -3.66
C LEU A 8 3.27 5.78 -2.83
N ALA A 9 3.28 4.47 -2.67
CA ALA A 9 4.31 3.79 -1.89
C ALA A 9 5.69 4.00 -2.51
N ALA A 10 5.78 3.94 -3.83
CA ALA A 10 7.03 4.15 -4.54
C ALA A 10 7.60 5.55 -4.26
N GLU A 11 6.75 6.56 -4.26
CA GLU A 11 7.15 7.92 -3.95
C GLU A 11 7.65 8.04 -2.49
N LEU A 12 6.96 7.35 -1.58
CA LEU A 12 7.30 7.42 -0.16
C LEU A 12 8.63 6.76 0.17
N CYS A 13 8.96 5.67 -0.50
CA CYS A 13 10.17 4.91 -0.17
C CYS A 13 11.27 4.98 -1.24
N GLY A 14 11.05 5.75 -2.28
CA GLY A 14 12.04 5.92 -3.34
C GLY A 14 12.24 4.71 -4.23
N ALA A 15 11.25 3.81 -4.27
CA ALA A 15 11.32 2.62 -5.12
C ALA A 15 10.60 2.85 -6.44
N SER A 16 10.69 1.88 -7.34
CA SER A 16 9.94 1.89 -8.58
C SER A 16 8.54 1.35 -8.33
N GLN A 17 7.52 1.97 -8.91
CA GLN A 17 6.16 1.46 -8.81
C GLN A 17 6.00 0.11 -9.53
N GLU A 18 6.99 -0.27 -10.32
CA GLU A 18 7.00 -1.56 -11.02
C GLU A 18 7.72 -2.66 -10.25
N ASP A 19 8.25 -2.34 -9.08
CA ASP A 19 8.95 -3.31 -8.24
C ASP A 19 7.97 -4.40 -7.81
N PRO A 20 8.25 -5.68 -8.13
CA PRO A 20 7.32 -6.78 -7.79
C PRO A 20 7.09 -6.92 -6.28
N LEU A 21 8.12 -6.71 -5.47
CA LEU A 21 7.97 -6.80 -4.03
C LEU A 21 7.03 -5.71 -3.52
N LEU A 22 7.20 -4.49 -4.02
CA LEU A 22 6.35 -3.39 -3.62
C LEU A 22 4.89 -3.65 -4.02
N ALA A 23 4.68 -4.21 -5.22
CA ALA A 23 3.33 -4.53 -5.68
C ALA A 23 2.66 -5.56 -4.76
N VAL A 24 3.38 -6.60 -4.36
CA VAL A 24 2.85 -7.61 -3.44
C VAL A 24 2.52 -7.00 -2.09
N LEU A 25 3.40 -6.16 -1.57
CA LEU A 25 3.18 -5.50 -0.28
C LEU A 25 1.96 -4.57 -0.33
N CYS A 26 1.77 -3.88 -1.44
CA CYS A 26 0.60 -3.02 -1.61
C CYS A 26 -0.70 -3.82 -1.64
N GLU A 27 -0.71 -4.94 -2.35
CA GLU A 27 -1.88 -5.80 -2.40
C GLU A 27 -2.21 -6.35 -1.01
N ALA A 28 -1.20 -6.81 -0.30
CA ALA A 28 -1.38 -7.33 1.05
C ALA A 28 -1.90 -6.25 2.00
N ALA A 29 -1.35 -5.04 1.89
CA ALA A 29 -1.76 -3.92 2.73
C ALA A 29 -3.20 -3.52 2.45
N GLU A 30 -3.59 -3.45 1.18
CA GLU A 30 -4.96 -3.12 0.82
C GLU A 30 -5.95 -4.16 1.35
N ALA A 31 -5.60 -5.44 1.22
CA ALA A 31 -6.43 -6.53 1.72
C ALA A 31 -6.57 -6.45 3.24
N ALA A 32 -5.48 -6.15 3.94
CA ALA A 32 -5.49 -6.05 5.40
C ALA A 32 -6.40 -4.90 5.86
N TRP A 33 -6.31 -3.75 5.21
CA TRP A 33 -7.17 -2.62 5.57
C TRP A 33 -8.62 -2.86 5.20
N GLU A 34 -8.85 -3.48 4.04
CA GLU A 34 -10.20 -3.80 3.60
C GLU A 34 -10.89 -4.75 4.57
N SER A 35 -10.16 -5.71 5.13
CA SER A 35 -10.70 -6.66 6.09
C SER A 35 -11.12 -6.02 7.42
N ARG A 36 -10.65 -4.79 7.67
CA ARG A 36 -11.00 -4.06 8.90
C ARG A 36 -12.17 -3.12 8.74
N LEU A 37 -12.72 -3.02 7.53
CA LEU A 37 -13.87 -2.18 7.28
C LEU A 37 -15.12 -2.79 7.91
N ASP A 38 -16.02 -1.93 8.37
CA ASP A 38 -17.29 -2.37 8.92
C ASP A 38 -18.13 -3.06 7.85
N PRO A 39 -19.02 -4.00 8.25
CA PRO A 39 -19.93 -4.61 7.29
C PRO A 39 -20.72 -3.55 6.53
N GLY A 40 -20.78 -3.68 5.23
CA GLY A 40 -21.50 -2.74 4.39
C GLY A 40 -20.69 -1.56 3.90
N VAL A 41 -19.45 -1.41 4.39
CA VAL A 41 -18.56 -0.36 3.92
C VAL A 41 -17.54 -0.99 2.95
N THR A 42 -17.39 -0.39 1.78
CA THR A 42 -16.43 -0.87 0.79
C THR A 42 -15.23 0.07 0.74
N LYS A 43 -14.16 -0.38 0.10
CA LYS A 43 -12.98 0.47 -0.04
C LYS A 43 -13.28 1.72 -0.87
N GLU A 44 -14.25 1.66 -1.76
CA GLU A 44 -14.68 2.81 -2.56
C GLU A 44 -15.35 3.87 -1.68
N ASP A 45 -16.01 3.45 -0.62
CA ASP A 45 -16.65 4.37 0.33
C ASP A 45 -15.64 5.19 1.11
N CYS A 46 -14.42 4.67 1.22
CA CYS A 46 -13.34 5.35 1.94
C CYS A 46 -12.62 6.38 1.09
N GLY A 47 -12.95 6.46 -0.19
CA GLY A 47 -12.25 7.35 -1.12
C GLY A 47 -10.78 7.00 -1.20
N GLY A 48 -9.91 7.99 -1.06
CA GLY A 48 -8.47 7.77 -1.11
C GLY A 48 -7.83 7.35 0.21
N ALA A 49 -8.59 7.38 1.30
CA ALA A 49 -8.03 7.14 2.63
C ALA A 49 -7.43 5.73 2.78
N LEU A 50 -8.15 4.72 2.31
CA LEU A 50 -7.67 3.34 2.40
C LEU A 50 -6.42 3.15 1.56
N ARG A 51 -6.41 3.74 0.37
CA ARG A 51 -5.26 3.68 -0.53
C ARG A 51 -4.03 4.31 0.10
N CYS A 52 -4.19 5.47 0.72
CA CYS A 52 -3.09 6.14 1.40
C CYS A 52 -2.56 5.32 2.57
N ALA A 53 -3.46 4.76 3.38
CA ALA A 53 -3.06 3.92 4.51
C ALA A 53 -2.29 2.69 4.03
N ALA A 54 -2.78 2.05 2.97
CA ALA A 54 -2.11 0.88 2.39
C ALA A 54 -0.74 1.26 1.85
N ALA A 55 -0.62 2.41 1.20
CA ALA A 55 0.65 2.88 0.65
C ALA A 55 1.68 3.12 1.76
N PHE A 56 1.29 3.76 2.85
CA PHE A 56 2.18 3.98 3.99
C PHE A 56 2.65 2.66 4.59
N MET A 57 1.72 1.73 4.77
CA MET A 57 2.03 0.43 5.34
C MET A 57 2.99 -0.35 4.44
N ALA A 58 2.72 -0.37 3.14
CA ALA A 58 3.56 -1.06 2.17
C ALA A 58 4.96 -0.45 2.10
N ALA A 59 5.04 0.88 2.11
CA ALA A 59 6.32 1.57 2.06
C ALA A 59 7.16 1.25 3.30
N ALA A 60 6.55 1.24 4.48
CA ALA A 60 7.24 0.91 5.70
C ALA A 60 7.77 -0.53 5.68
N ASP A 61 6.95 -1.47 5.22
CA ASP A 61 7.35 -2.87 5.10
C ASP A 61 8.47 -3.05 4.09
N TYR A 62 8.38 -2.36 2.98
CA TYR A 62 9.40 -2.41 1.93
C TYR A 62 10.75 -1.94 2.47
N MET A 63 10.76 -0.80 3.15
CA MET A 63 11.98 -0.25 3.72
C MET A 63 12.58 -1.17 4.78
N GLY A 64 11.72 -1.76 5.61
CA GLY A 64 12.15 -2.71 6.61
C GLY A 64 12.81 -3.94 6.01
N LYS A 65 12.25 -4.48 4.94
CA LYS A 65 12.80 -5.65 4.28
C LYS A 65 14.14 -5.33 3.59
N ARG A 66 14.25 -4.16 3.01
CA ARG A 66 15.50 -3.73 2.39
C ARG A 66 16.62 -3.60 3.43
N CYS A 67 16.29 -3.03 4.58
CA CYS A 67 17.27 -2.91 5.65
C CYS A 67 17.74 -4.26 6.15
N ARG A 68 16.84 -5.22 6.23
CA ARG A 68 17.20 -6.57 6.69
C ARG A 68 18.02 -7.35 5.68
N ALA A 69 17.86 -7.03 4.41
CA ALA A 69 18.58 -7.72 3.35
C ALA A 69 20.08 -7.41 3.37
N GLU A 70 20.44 -6.37 4.04
CA GLU A 70 21.85 -5.99 4.19
C GLU A 70 22.42 -6.59 5.46
#